data_892d04b04320d119d24a2bb8b2ad43c7
#
_entry.id   892d04b04320d119d24a2bb8b2ad43c7
#
_cell.length_a   1.000
_cell.length_b   1.000
_cell.length_c   1.000
_cell.angle_alpha   90.00
_cell.angle_beta   90.00
_cell.angle_gamma   90.00
#
_symmetry.space_group_name_H-M   'P 1'
#
loop_
_entity.id
_entity.type
_entity.pdbx_description
1 polymer ?
#
loop_
_entity_poly.entity_id
_entity_poly.type
_entity_poly.pdbx_seq_one_letter_code
_entity_poly.pdbx_strand_id
1 'polypeptide(L)'
;SVLPATFGIYNHKKYSPHFYSFGIAPAGSNKSIAQTGRYLLEEVHDWILSNSELQQKIYNHKYTQWKLDCTYKKKEHKECPEEPEKPAYKMLFLPATTSYSRMQIQMRDNGPQGSIIFDTEAQTLATANHLDCGNFDDMLRKAFEHENIDSAFKINGLTPIYIRFPMLAMFL
;
A
#
# COMPACT_ATOMS: atom_id res chain seq x y z
N SER A 1 6.31 4.46 -8.73
CA SER A 1 5.99 4.70 -10.13
C SER A 1 4.55 5.18 -10.25
N VAL A 2 4.37 6.31 -10.89
CA VAL A 2 3.06 6.94 -11.12
C VAL A 2 2.41 6.53 -12.43
N LEU A 3 3.03 5.64 -13.18
CA LEU A 3 2.50 5.11 -14.43
C LEU A 3 1.96 3.70 -14.19
N PRO A 4 0.68 3.56 -13.79
CA PRO A 4 0.10 2.26 -13.54
C PRO A 4 0.05 1.44 -14.82
N ALA A 5 0.25 0.13 -14.69
CA ALA A 5 0.24 -0.83 -15.79
C ALA A 5 1.29 -0.59 -16.90
N THR A 6 2.27 0.29 -16.69
CA THR A 6 3.40 0.47 -17.60
C THR A 6 4.50 -0.53 -17.26
N PHE A 7 4.97 -1.28 -18.25
CA PHE A 7 6.06 -2.25 -18.07
C PHE A 7 6.86 -2.43 -19.35
N GLY A 8 8.14 -2.74 -19.18
CA GLY A 8 9.02 -3.25 -20.23
C GLY A 8 9.25 -4.76 -20.07
N ILE A 9 9.80 -5.39 -21.08
CA ILE A 9 10.21 -6.78 -21.03
C ILE A 9 11.73 -6.83 -21.19
N TYR A 10 12.40 -7.44 -20.22
CA TYR A 10 13.83 -7.73 -20.27
C TYR A 10 14.06 -9.18 -19.84
N ASN A 11 14.82 -9.92 -20.63
CA ASN A 11 15.13 -11.34 -20.37
C ASN A 11 13.88 -12.17 -19.99
N HIS A 12 12.80 -12.04 -20.79
CA HIS A 12 11.50 -12.70 -20.59
C HIS A 12 10.75 -12.34 -19.29
N LYS A 13 11.25 -11.41 -18.49
CA LYS A 13 10.56 -10.87 -17.30
C LYS A 13 9.97 -9.49 -17.57
N LYS A 14 8.84 -9.21 -16.94
CA LYS A 14 8.22 -7.88 -16.92
C LYS A 14 8.83 -7.04 -15.82
N TYR A 15 9.15 -5.78 -16.13
CA TYR A 15 9.62 -4.78 -15.18
C TYR A 15 8.80 -3.51 -15.32
N SER A 16 8.37 -2.93 -14.20
CA SER A 16 7.78 -1.59 -14.22
C SER A 16 8.88 -0.51 -14.11
N PRO A 17 8.63 0.72 -14.56
CA PRO A 17 9.58 1.82 -14.42
C PRO A 17 9.58 2.36 -12.99
N HIS A 18 10.08 1.59 -12.03
CA HIS A 18 10.29 1.98 -10.65
C HIS A 18 11.77 1.91 -10.31
N PHE A 19 12.19 2.61 -9.29
CA PHE A 19 13.57 2.55 -8.79
C PHE A 19 13.61 2.83 -7.30
N TYR A 20 14.68 2.39 -6.66
CA TYR A 20 15.04 2.73 -5.31
C TYR A 20 16.17 3.75 -5.34
N SER A 21 15.96 4.90 -4.72
CA SER A 21 16.91 6.00 -4.68
C SER A 21 17.27 6.33 -3.24
N PHE A 22 18.57 6.48 -2.98
CA PHE A 22 19.11 6.91 -1.70
C PHE A 22 19.93 8.18 -1.90
N GLY A 23 19.48 9.29 -1.29
CA GLY A 23 20.19 10.55 -1.30
C GLY A 23 21.21 10.62 -0.16
N ILE A 24 22.50 10.62 -0.46
CA ILE A 24 23.55 10.81 0.54
C ILE A 24 24.11 12.22 0.40
N ALA A 25 24.02 13.00 1.48
CA ALA A 25 24.51 14.37 1.47
C ALA A 25 25.06 14.77 2.85
N PRO A 26 26.09 15.63 2.90
CA PRO A 26 26.62 16.15 4.15
C PRO A 26 25.58 16.90 4.99
N ALA A 27 25.80 17.03 6.28
CA ALA A 27 24.99 17.89 7.12
C ALA A 27 25.06 19.36 6.61
N GLY A 28 23.91 20.04 6.58
CA GLY A 28 23.79 21.41 6.06
C GLY A 28 23.69 21.52 4.53
N SER A 29 23.78 20.43 3.78
CA SER A 29 23.41 20.44 2.36
C SER A 29 21.90 20.52 2.20
N ASN A 30 21.43 21.12 1.11
CA ASN A 30 20.01 21.37 0.84
C ASN A 30 19.28 20.07 0.47
N LYS A 31 19.14 19.15 1.44
CA LYS A 31 18.42 17.86 1.29
C LYS A 31 16.94 18.07 0.97
N SER A 32 16.38 19.23 1.28
CA SER A 32 14.98 19.58 1.02
C SER A 32 14.60 19.56 -0.46
N ILE A 33 15.58 19.56 -1.37
CA ILE A 33 15.32 19.43 -2.82
C ILE A 33 14.59 18.11 -3.14
N ALA A 34 14.81 17.07 -2.33
CA ALA A 34 14.10 15.80 -2.45
C ALA A 34 12.58 15.97 -2.30
N GLN A 35 12.14 16.86 -1.43
CA GLN A 35 10.72 17.17 -1.22
C GLN A 35 10.06 17.77 -2.47
N THR A 36 10.82 18.43 -3.33
CA THR A 36 10.29 18.96 -4.59
C THR A 36 9.73 17.84 -5.47
N GLY A 37 10.39 16.68 -5.50
CA GLY A 37 9.88 15.50 -6.19
C GLY A 37 8.54 15.00 -5.64
N ARG A 38 8.33 15.11 -4.34
CA ARG A 38 7.06 14.76 -3.69
C ARG A 38 5.94 15.72 -4.11
N TYR A 39 6.18 17.02 -4.12
CA TYR A 39 5.17 18.01 -4.50
C TYR A 39 4.58 17.78 -5.89
N LEU A 40 5.37 17.24 -6.83
CA LEU A 40 4.87 16.90 -8.17
C LEU A 40 3.76 15.86 -8.17
N LEU A 41 3.69 15.04 -7.12
CA LEU A 41 2.76 13.92 -7.01
C LEU A 41 1.76 14.10 -5.86
N GLU A 42 1.80 15.21 -5.15
CA GLU A 42 0.96 15.44 -3.98
C GLU A 42 -0.51 15.54 -4.37
N GLU A 43 -0.84 16.21 -5.47
CA GLU A 43 -2.22 16.26 -5.98
C GLU A 43 -2.76 14.87 -6.34
N VAL A 44 -1.91 14.00 -6.91
CA VAL A 44 -2.29 12.61 -7.22
C VAL A 44 -2.51 11.82 -5.93
N HIS A 45 -1.64 12.02 -4.94
CA HIS A 45 -1.78 11.38 -3.64
C HIS A 45 -3.09 11.78 -2.95
N ASP A 46 -3.38 13.07 -2.90
CA ASP A 46 -4.58 13.62 -2.27
C ASP A 46 -5.86 13.17 -2.98
N TRP A 47 -5.83 13.10 -4.30
CA TRP A 47 -6.95 12.55 -5.08
C TRP A 47 -7.20 11.08 -4.74
N ILE A 48 -6.14 10.25 -4.64
CA ILE A 48 -6.25 8.84 -4.27
C ILE A 48 -6.81 8.68 -2.85
N LEU A 49 -6.33 9.49 -1.90
CA LEU A 49 -6.82 9.48 -0.51
C LEU A 49 -8.30 9.88 -0.46
N SER A 50 -8.66 11.00 -1.07
CA SER A 50 -10.05 11.50 -1.11
C SER A 50 -11.01 10.48 -1.70
N ASN A 51 -10.60 9.80 -2.78
CA ASN A 51 -11.39 8.74 -3.38
C ASN A 51 -11.52 7.52 -2.45
N SER A 52 -10.44 7.12 -1.78
CA SER A 52 -10.47 6.02 -0.81
C SER A 52 -11.39 6.34 0.37
N GLU A 53 -11.34 7.56 0.90
CA GLU A 53 -12.22 8.02 1.97
C GLU A 53 -13.70 8.02 1.54
N LEU A 54 -13.97 8.49 0.32
CA LEU A 54 -15.33 8.46 -0.23
C LEU A 54 -15.87 7.03 -0.33
N GLN A 55 -15.06 6.09 -0.85
CA GLN A 55 -15.45 4.69 -0.93
C GLN A 55 -15.71 4.07 0.45
N GLN A 56 -14.89 4.43 1.46
CA GLN A 56 -15.12 3.98 2.84
C GLN A 56 -16.44 4.56 3.42
N LYS A 57 -16.75 5.82 3.15
CA LYS A 57 -18.04 6.43 3.58
C LYS A 57 -19.23 5.72 2.95
N ILE A 58 -19.18 5.45 1.64
CA ILE A 58 -20.22 4.70 0.91
C ILE A 58 -20.38 3.30 1.50
N TYR A 59 -19.27 2.60 1.73
CA TYR A 59 -19.29 1.28 2.35
C TYR A 59 -19.93 1.31 3.74
N ASN A 60 -19.54 2.24 4.60
CA ASN A 60 -20.07 2.35 5.96
C ASN A 60 -21.60 2.57 5.95
N HIS A 61 -22.10 3.37 5.00
CA HIS A 61 -23.54 3.56 4.85
C HIS A 61 -24.23 2.25 4.41
N LYS A 62 -23.73 1.59 3.37
CA LYS A 62 -24.25 0.30 2.90
C LYS A 62 -24.20 -0.78 3.99
N TYR A 63 -23.10 -0.85 4.74
CA TYR A 63 -22.94 -1.80 5.82
C TYR A 63 -23.92 -1.57 6.97
N THR A 64 -24.21 -0.30 7.29
CA THR A 64 -25.21 0.04 8.31
C THR A 64 -26.61 -0.38 7.85
N GLN A 65 -26.98 -0.12 6.59
CA GLN A 65 -28.25 -0.57 6.02
C GLN A 65 -28.36 -2.11 6.02
N TRP A 66 -27.31 -2.79 5.57
CA TRP A 66 -27.25 -4.24 5.59
C TRP A 66 -27.46 -4.82 7.00
N LYS A 67 -26.86 -4.24 8.03
CA LYS A 67 -27.09 -4.66 9.42
C LYS A 67 -28.54 -4.52 9.85
N LEU A 68 -29.20 -3.43 9.48
CA LEU A 68 -30.62 -3.21 9.76
C LEU A 68 -31.47 -4.25 9.04
N ASP A 69 -31.24 -4.46 7.75
CA ASP A 69 -31.96 -5.45 6.94
C ASP A 69 -31.81 -6.86 7.48
N CYS A 70 -30.59 -7.26 7.89
CA CYS A 70 -30.36 -8.54 8.55
C CYS A 70 -31.14 -8.67 9.86
N THR A 71 -31.23 -7.59 10.63
CA THR A 71 -31.99 -7.60 11.89
C THR A 71 -33.50 -7.81 11.65
N TYR A 72 -34.07 -7.16 10.63
CA TYR A 72 -35.48 -7.34 10.23
C TYR A 72 -35.74 -8.75 9.67
N LYS A 73 -34.89 -9.21 8.74
CA LYS A 73 -35.05 -10.54 8.12
C LYS A 73 -34.90 -11.68 9.13
N LYS A 74 -34.02 -11.58 10.12
CA LYS A 74 -33.92 -12.55 11.21
C LYS A 74 -35.22 -12.64 12.02
N LYS A 75 -35.90 -11.51 12.27
CA LYS A 75 -37.22 -11.52 12.93
C LYS A 75 -38.31 -12.22 12.10
N GLU A 76 -38.17 -12.16 10.78
CA GLU A 76 -39.09 -12.82 9.84
C GLU A 76 -38.66 -14.25 9.46
N HIS A 77 -37.62 -14.81 10.09
CA HIS A 77 -37.01 -16.12 9.75
C HIS A 77 -36.56 -16.22 8.27
N LYS A 78 -36.15 -15.11 7.65
CA LYS A 78 -35.60 -15.06 6.31
C LYS A 78 -34.07 -14.97 6.33
N GLU A 79 -33.42 -15.40 5.24
CA GLU A 79 -31.98 -15.31 5.08
C GLU A 79 -31.51 -13.86 4.98
N CYS A 80 -30.34 -13.55 5.57
CA CYS A 80 -29.69 -12.25 5.41
C CYS A 80 -29.19 -12.07 3.98
N PRO A 81 -29.21 -10.83 3.44
CA PRO A 81 -28.56 -10.53 2.19
C PRO A 81 -27.04 -10.67 2.33
N GLU A 82 -26.34 -10.78 1.19
CA GLU A 82 -24.88 -10.83 1.14
C GLU A 82 -24.27 -9.59 1.78
N GLU A 83 -23.20 -9.81 2.56
CA GLU A 83 -22.48 -8.71 3.22
C GLU A 83 -21.77 -7.84 2.16
N PRO A 84 -21.88 -6.50 2.24
CA PRO A 84 -21.19 -5.63 1.30
C PRO A 84 -19.66 -5.77 1.43
N GLU A 85 -18.98 -5.87 0.30
CA GLU A 85 -17.53 -6.00 0.25
C GLU A 85 -16.85 -4.70 0.71
N LYS A 86 -15.86 -4.84 1.61
CA LYS A 86 -15.10 -3.70 2.12
C LYS A 86 -14.11 -3.22 1.07
N PRO A 87 -14.17 -1.94 0.64
CA PRO A 87 -13.24 -1.41 -0.35
C PRO A 87 -11.81 -1.31 0.20
N ALA A 88 -10.83 -1.51 -0.68
CA ALA A 88 -9.44 -1.28 -0.38
C ALA A 88 -9.17 0.21 -0.10
N TYR A 89 -8.36 0.50 0.92
CA TYR A 89 -7.90 1.85 1.21
C TYR A 89 -6.57 2.10 0.53
N LYS A 90 -6.57 2.92 -0.50
CA LYS A 90 -5.40 3.20 -1.34
C LYS A 90 -4.71 4.49 -0.92
N MET A 91 -3.38 4.50 -1.02
CA MET A 91 -2.54 5.68 -0.83
C MET A 91 -1.25 5.53 -1.65
N LEU A 92 -0.76 6.62 -2.24
CA LEU A 92 0.44 6.61 -3.06
C LEU A 92 1.71 6.61 -2.20
N PHE A 93 1.83 7.57 -1.29
CA PHE A 93 2.99 7.70 -0.42
C PHE A 93 2.82 6.90 0.86
N LEU A 94 3.84 6.09 1.19
CA LEU A 94 3.92 5.31 2.41
C LEU A 94 5.05 5.89 3.29
N PRO A 95 4.77 6.22 4.56
CA PRO A 95 5.83 6.60 5.49
C PRO A 95 6.83 5.46 5.70
N ALA A 96 8.12 5.78 5.82
CA ALA A 96 9.16 4.78 6.11
C ALA A 96 8.98 4.12 7.49
N THR A 97 8.22 4.74 8.40
CA THR A 97 7.83 4.18 9.71
C THR A 97 6.72 3.12 9.63
N THR A 98 6.19 2.84 8.42
CA THR A 98 5.12 1.85 8.25
C THR A 98 5.61 0.47 8.63
N SER A 99 4.87 -0.23 9.50
CA SER A 99 5.22 -1.59 9.90
C SER A 99 5.19 -2.57 8.72
N TYR A 100 5.99 -3.64 8.81
CA TYR A 100 6.08 -4.68 7.78
C TYR A 100 4.72 -5.21 7.33
N SER A 101 3.87 -5.60 8.27
CA SER A 101 2.54 -6.14 7.97
C SER A 101 1.64 -5.09 7.30
N ARG A 102 1.69 -3.84 7.76
CA ARG A 102 0.91 -2.75 7.17
C ARG A 102 1.38 -2.41 5.76
N MET A 103 2.69 -2.47 5.52
CA MET A 103 3.28 -2.27 4.20
C MET A 103 2.74 -3.31 3.19
N GLN A 104 2.71 -4.58 3.57
CA GLN A 104 2.18 -5.65 2.72
C GLN A 104 0.69 -5.46 2.43
N ILE A 105 -0.12 -5.12 3.45
CA ILE A 105 -1.54 -4.84 3.28
C ILE A 105 -1.70 -3.68 2.28
N GLN A 106 -0.92 -2.62 2.44
CA GLN A 106 -1.03 -1.45 1.58
C GLN A 106 -0.60 -1.74 0.13
N MET A 107 0.45 -2.52 -0.07
CA MET A 107 0.87 -2.95 -1.41
C MET A 107 -0.21 -3.80 -2.10
N ARG A 108 -0.86 -4.71 -1.35
CA ARG A 108 -2.01 -5.49 -1.85
C ARG A 108 -3.17 -4.57 -2.24
N ASP A 109 -3.54 -3.64 -1.36
CA ASP A 109 -4.69 -2.76 -1.53
C ASP A 109 -4.48 -1.76 -2.68
N ASN A 110 -3.26 -1.29 -2.87
CA ASN A 110 -2.89 -0.45 -4.01
C ASN A 110 -2.85 -1.23 -5.33
N GLY A 111 -2.47 -2.50 -5.30
CA GLY A 111 -2.38 -3.34 -6.49
C GLY A 111 -1.51 -2.72 -7.60
N PRO A 112 -1.99 -2.70 -8.86
CA PRO A 112 -1.21 -2.20 -10.00
C PRO A 112 -0.95 -0.68 -9.99
N GLN A 113 -1.58 0.06 -9.09
CA GLN A 113 -1.30 1.49 -8.89
C GLN A 113 0.10 1.71 -8.31
N GLY A 114 0.59 0.74 -7.51
CA GLY A 114 1.87 0.81 -6.85
C GLY A 114 1.88 1.72 -5.62
N SER A 115 3.07 1.81 -5.02
CA SER A 115 3.33 2.60 -3.80
C SER A 115 4.69 3.25 -3.90
N ILE A 116 4.88 4.35 -3.19
CA ILE A 116 6.17 5.04 -3.06
C ILE A 116 6.48 5.18 -1.57
N ILE A 117 7.56 4.57 -1.10
CA ILE A 117 8.12 4.90 0.21
C ILE A 117 8.87 6.22 0.04
N PHE A 118 8.47 7.23 0.77
CA PHE A 118 9.11 8.53 0.74
C PHE A 118 9.43 8.99 2.16
N ASP A 119 10.70 9.24 2.41
CA ASP A 119 11.17 9.85 3.65
C ASP A 119 12.39 10.72 3.38
N THR A 120 12.67 11.66 4.24
CA THR A 120 13.86 12.52 4.19
C THR A 120 15.02 11.97 5.01
N GLU A 121 14.78 10.91 5.77
CA GLU A 121 15.77 10.26 6.65
C GLU A 121 15.78 8.75 6.44
N ALA A 122 16.79 8.23 5.76
CA ALA A 122 16.97 6.79 5.53
C ALA A 122 17.07 5.98 6.84
N GLN A 123 17.52 6.60 7.93
CA GLN A 123 17.59 5.98 9.25
C GLN A 123 16.22 5.55 9.78
N THR A 124 15.15 6.24 9.38
CA THR A 124 13.77 5.89 9.74
C THR A 124 13.42 4.48 9.28
N LEU A 125 13.74 4.16 8.02
CA LEU A 125 13.51 2.82 7.47
C LEU A 125 14.41 1.78 8.14
N ALA A 126 15.70 2.10 8.38
CA ALA A 126 16.62 1.19 9.06
C ALA A 126 16.14 0.86 10.49
N THR A 127 15.63 1.85 11.23
CA THR A 127 15.06 1.64 12.56
C THR A 127 13.81 0.78 12.52
N ALA A 128 12.90 1.02 11.58
CA ALA A 128 11.70 0.20 11.39
C ALA A 128 12.05 -1.26 11.06
N ASN A 129 13.09 -1.48 10.25
CA ASN A 129 13.59 -2.81 9.90
C ASN A 129 14.12 -3.60 11.11
N HIS A 130 14.74 -2.91 12.08
CA HIS A 130 15.24 -3.55 13.30
C HIS A 130 14.17 -3.85 14.35
N LEU A 131 13.07 -3.10 14.34
CA LEU A 131 11.99 -3.23 15.34
C LEU A 131 10.91 -4.24 14.93
N ASP A 132 10.74 -4.50 13.65
CA ASP A 132 9.74 -5.43 13.14
C ASP A 132 10.28 -6.87 13.06
N CYS A 133 9.47 -7.82 13.52
CA CYS A 133 9.75 -9.26 13.41
C CYS A 133 9.68 -9.81 11.98
N GLY A 134 9.59 -8.93 10.97
CA GLY A 134 9.49 -9.29 9.55
C GLY A 134 10.81 -9.12 8.83
N ASN A 135 11.00 -9.87 7.75
CA ASN A 135 12.15 -9.70 6.86
C ASN A 135 11.87 -8.57 5.86
N PHE A 136 12.06 -7.32 6.29
CA PHE A 136 11.80 -6.12 5.51
C PHE A 136 12.67 -6.08 4.24
N ASP A 137 13.94 -6.48 4.37
CA ASP A 137 14.89 -6.52 3.26
C ASP A 137 14.45 -7.50 2.17
N ASP A 138 13.98 -8.70 2.54
CA ASP A 138 13.46 -9.68 1.59
C ASP A 138 12.21 -9.15 0.86
N MET A 139 11.32 -8.48 1.58
CA MET A 139 10.13 -7.86 0.98
C MET A 139 10.51 -6.77 -0.01
N LEU A 140 11.44 -5.87 0.34
CA LEU A 140 11.90 -4.79 -0.53
C LEU A 140 12.59 -5.36 -1.78
N ARG A 141 13.43 -6.37 -1.61
CA ARG A 141 14.09 -7.07 -2.73
C ARG A 141 13.07 -7.72 -3.67
N LYS A 142 12.11 -8.47 -3.11
CA LYS A 142 11.04 -9.08 -3.91
C LYS A 142 10.19 -8.04 -4.64
N ALA A 143 9.88 -6.92 -3.99
CA ALA A 143 9.13 -5.84 -4.61
C ALA A 143 9.92 -5.19 -5.76
N PHE A 144 11.23 -5.03 -5.60
CA PHE A 144 12.12 -4.52 -6.65
C PHE A 144 12.20 -5.44 -7.86
N GLU A 145 12.30 -6.75 -7.63
CA GLU A 145 12.37 -7.77 -8.70
C GLU A 145 10.99 -8.18 -9.23
N HIS A 146 9.91 -7.58 -8.75
CA HIS A 146 8.52 -7.99 -9.04
C HIS A 146 8.22 -9.47 -8.76
N GLU A 147 8.93 -10.05 -7.79
CA GLU A 147 8.66 -11.39 -7.30
C GLU A 147 7.39 -11.39 -6.45
N ASN A 148 6.63 -12.49 -6.49
CA ASN A 148 5.43 -12.61 -5.67
C ASN A 148 5.76 -12.54 -4.18
N ILE A 149 4.96 -11.80 -3.43
CA ILE A 149 5.06 -11.72 -1.98
C ILE A 149 3.84 -12.41 -1.40
N ASP A 150 4.08 -13.54 -0.74
CA ASP A 150 3.06 -14.33 -0.09
C ASP A 150 3.31 -14.31 1.42
N SER A 151 2.29 -13.98 2.19
CA SER A 151 2.39 -13.88 3.63
C SER A 151 1.20 -14.57 4.28
N ALA A 152 1.50 -15.58 5.11
CA ALA A 152 0.52 -16.36 5.86
C ALA A 152 0.47 -15.90 7.33
N PHE A 153 0.49 -14.60 7.61
CA PHE A 153 0.42 -14.12 8.98
C PHE A 153 -0.86 -14.56 9.65
N LYS A 154 -0.72 -15.27 10.77
CA LYS A 154 -1.79 -15.51 11.73
C LYS A 154 -2.07 -14.25 12.54
N ILE A 155 -2.48 -13.17 11.90
CA ILE A 155 -3.11 -12.06 12.60
C ILE A 155 -4.58 -12.45 12.70
N ASN A 156 -5.10 -12.57 13.91
CA ASN A 156 -6.47 -12.97 14.19
C ASN A 156 -7.46 -12.32 13.22
N GLY A 157 -8.09 -13.11 12.35
CA GLY A 157 -9.12 -12.68 11.42
C GLY A 157 -8.63 -12.07 10.09
N LEU A 158 -7.33 -12.05 9.79
CA LEU A 158 -6.84 -11.61 8.48
C LEU A 158 -6.62 -12.79 7.54
N THR A 159 -7.13 -12.68 6.33
CA THR A 159 -6.85 -13.61 5.24
C THR A 159 -5.38 -13.53 4.84
N PRO A 160 -4.77 -14.64 4.35
CA PRO A 160 -3.42 -14.61 3.80
C PRO A 160 -3.27 -13.52 2.73
N ILE A 161 -2.11 -12.86 2.72
CA ILE A 161 -1.82 -11.80 1.76
C ILE A 161 -1.07 -12.43 0.58
N TYR A 162 -1.59 -12.20 -0.62
CA TYR A 162 -0.97 -12.59 -1.88
C TYR A 162 -0.80 -11.35 -2.75
N ILE A 163 0.45 -10.94 -2.99
CA ILE A 163 0.78 -9.80 -3.84
C ILE A 163 1.45 -10.34 -5.09
N ARG A 164 0.80 -10.17 -6.22
CA ARG A 164 1.32 -10.55 -7.53
C ARG A 164 1.84 -9.31 -8.23
N PHE A 165 3.08 -9.38 -8.73
CA PHE A 165 3.74 -8.28 -9.39
C PHE A 165 3.72 -6.99 -8.54
N PRO A 166 4.33 -6.99 -7.34
CA PRO A 166 4.37 -5.82 -6.47
C PRO A 166 5.04 -4.64 -7.19
N MET A 167 4.47 -3.45 -7.00
CA MET A 167 4.99 -2.20 -7.56
C MET A 167 5.32 -1.25 -6.42
N LEU A 168 6.60 -1.14 -6.11
CA LEU A 168 7.10 -0.30 -5.03
C LEU A 168 8.30 0.52 -5.53
N ALA A 169 8.22 1.83 -5.42
CA ALA A 169 9.36 2.72 -5.56
C ALA A 169 9.79 3.23 -4.18
N MET A 170 11.05 3.65 -4.04
CA MET A 170 11.56 4.17 -2.79
C MET A 170 12.45 5.36 -3.03
N PHE A 171 12.29 6.39 -2.20
CA PHE A 171 13.11 7.58 -2.18
C PHE A 171 13.41 7.96 -0.72
N LEU A 172 14.70 7.94 -0.34
CA LEU A 172 15.19 8.19 1.02
C LEU A 172 16.36 9.16 1.03
#